data_fb685b0cad94dfc9df2664633a658270
#
_entry.id   fb685b0cad94dfc9df2664633a658270
#
_cell.length_a   1.000
_cell.length_b   1.000
_cell.length_c   1.000
_cell.angle_alpha   90.00
_cell.angle_beta   90.00
_cell.angle_gamma   90.00
#
_symmetry.space_group_name_H-M   'P 1'
#
loop_
_entity.id
_entity.type
_entity.pdbx_description
1 polymer ?
#
loop_
_entity_poly.entity_id
_entity_poly.type
_entity_poly.pdbx_seq_one_letter_code
_entity_poly.pdbx_strand_id
1 'polypeptide(L)'
;MRLSGQVCAGRGLASQHLATAPQELEHWLGAPPVAGTLNLVTNRPYRLNTKTAKVFDEDHKMVWPARAGDSPVLVYRWPGCPLHVFELISPVRLRDALGLADGDRLQVHLPAGHLARVSASAWVVWALLWGLRTGRYYRSLGSYPALAEGLGLRLGASQ
;
A
#
# COMPACT_ATOMS: atom_id res chain seq x y z
N MET A 1 -10.39 -11.51 -3.37
CA MET A 1 -9.18 -11.84 -4.15
C MET A 1 -7.97 -11.86 -3.21
N ARG A 2 -6.96 -12.70 -3.50
CA ARG A 2 -5.73 -12.77 -2.70
C ARG A 2 -4.62 -11.99 -3.41
N LEU A 3 -4.05 -11.01 -2.71
CA LEU A 3 -2.81 -10.35 -3.10
C LEU A 3 -1.66 -11.05 -2.40
N SER A 4 -0.62 -11.42 -3.12
CA SER A 4 0.60 -11.95 -2.53
C SER A 4 1.72 -10.94 -2.73
N GLY A 5 2.34 -10.54 -1.64
CA GLY A 5 3.47 -9.62 -1.63
C GLY A 5 4.61 -10.12 -0.75
N GLN A 6 5.78 -9.57 -0.96
CA GLN A 6 6.96 -9.79 -0.15
C GLN A 6 7.05 -8.70 0.92
N VAL A 7 7.24 -9.10 2.16
CA VAL A 7 7.44 -8.18 3.28
C VAL A 7 8.76 -7.44 3.11
N CYS A 8 8.75 -6.15 3.34
CA CYS A 8 9.96 -5.33 3.28
C CYS A 8 10.00 -4.27 4.37
N ALA A 9 11.20 -3.81 4.69
CA ALA A 9 11.39 -2.70 5.61
C ALA A 9 10.73 -1.43 5.07
N GLY A 10 10.10 -0.67 5.94
CA GLY A 10 9.51 0.63 5.63
C GLY A 10 10.46 1.79 5.90
N ARG A 11 10.00 3.00 5.61
CA ARG A 11 10.74 4.26 5.82
C ARG A 11 10.50 4.86 7.21
N GLY A 12 9.60 4.29 8.00
CA GLY A 12 9.25 4.79 9.33
C GLY A 12 8.35 6.04 9.35
N LEU A 13 7.90 6.52 8.19
CA LEU A 13 7.11 7.76 8.09
C LEU A 13 5.61 7.55 8.34
N ALA A 14 5.13 6.33 8.21
CA ALA A 14 3.70 6.04 8.30
C ALA A 14 3.09 6.37 9.67
N SER A 15 3.86 6.22 10.76
CA SER A 15 3.37 6.53 12.11
C SER A 15 2.90 7.97 12.26
N GLN A 16 3.58 8.93 11.64
CA GLN A 16 3.20 10.34 11.65
C GLN A 16 1.89 10.57 10.91
N HIS A 17 1.69 9.89 9.79
CA HIS A 17 0.47 9.99 8.99
C HIS A 17 -0.74 9.33 9.65
N LEU A 18 -0.53 8.24 10.38
CA LEU A 18 -1.63 7.55 11.08
C LEU A 18 -2.10 8.33 12.31
N ALA A 19 -1.22 9.12 12.91
CA ALA A 19 -1.55 9.95 14.07
C ALA A 19 -2.51 11.11 13.74
N THR A 20 -2.75 11.42 12.47
CA THR A 20 -3.67 12.49 12.06
C THR A 20 -5.14 12.10 12.15
N ALA A 21 -5.46 10.79 12.06
CA ALA A 21 -6.83 10.30 12.04
C ALA A 21 -7.02 9.00 12.87
N PRO A 22 -6.64 8.98 14.15
CA PRO A 22 -6.65 7.75 14.93
C PRO A 22 -8.07 7.18 15.13
N GLN A 23 -9.06 8.03 15.31
CA GLN A 23 -10.45 7.61 15.58
C GLN A 23 -11.10 6.98 14.32
N GLU A 24 -10.90 7.55 13.15
CA GLU A 24 -11.40 6.99 11.90
C GLU A 24 -10.75 5.64 11.60
N LEU A 25 -9.45 5.52 11.80
CA LEU A 25 -8.73 4.27 11.59
C LEU A 25 -9.19 3.19 12.57
N GLU A 26 -9.38 3.53 13.84
CA GLU A 26 -9.94 2.64 14.85
C GLU A 26 -11.35 2.18 14.48
N HIS A 27 -12.22 3.12 14.09
CA HIS A 27 -13.58 2.80 13.64
C HIS A 27 -13.60 1.80 12.48
N TRP A 28 -12.69 1.93 11.52
CA TRP A 28 -12.64 1.04 10.35
C TRP A 28 -11.94 -0.29 10.61
N LEU A 29 -11.04 -0.35 11.57
CA LEU A 29 -10.35 -1.58 12.01
C LEU A 29 -11.13 -2.36 13.04
N GLY A 30 -11.99 -1.70 13.82
CA GLY A 30 -12.66 -2.24 14.99
C GLY A 30 -11.79 -2.25 16.27
N ALA A 31 -10.56 -1.72 16.19
CA ALA A 31 -9.64 -1.57 17.32
C ALA A 31 -8.55 -0.53 16.98
N PRO A 32 -7.90 0.09 17.98
CA PRO A 32 -6.85 1.07 17.76
C PRO A 32 -5.69 0.50 16.90
N PRO A 33 -5.22 1.23 15.87
CA PRO A 33 -4.08 0.79 15.08
C PRO A 33 -2.78 0.85 15.90
N VAL A 34 -1.88 -0.11 15.69
CA VAL A 34 -0.50 0.03 16.20
C VAL A 34 0.25 1.07 15.38
N ALA A 35 1.24 1.71 16.00
CA ALA A 35 2.07 2.69 15.30
C ALA A 35 2.87 2.03 14.16
N GLY A 36 2.81 2.64 12.97
CA GLY A 36 3.50 2.18 11.77
C GLY A 36 2.66 1.25 10.89
N THR A 37 3.28 0.79 9.82
CA THR A 37 2.67 -0.08 8.80
C THR A 37 3.57 -1.27 8.49
N LEU A 38 2.96 -2.37 8.03
CA LEU A 38 3.69 -3.45 7.37
C LEU A 38 3.72 -3.18 5.87
N ASN A 39 4.91 -3.14 5.30
CA ASN A 39 5.08 -2.89 3.87
C ASN A 39 5.16 -4.19 3.08
N LEU A 40 4.42 -4.23 1.97
CA LEU A 40 4.42 -5.33 1.01
C LEU A 40 4.75 -4.82 -0.38
N VAL A 41 5.62 -5.55 -1.08
CA VAL A 41 5.94 -5.34 -2.48
C VAL A 41 5.44 -6.52 -3.29
N THR A 42 4.58 -6.27 -4.27
CA THR A 42 4.06 -7.31 -5.16
C THR A 42 4.90 -7.39 -6.44
N ASN A 43 4.87 -8.54 -7.10
CA ASN A 43 5.58 -8.79 -8.36
C ASN A 43 4.82 -8.30 -9.61
N ARG A 44 3.70 -7.61 -9.44
CA ARG A 44 2.90 -7.01 -10.50
C ARG A 44 2.14 -5.78 -9.98
N PRO A 45 1.72 -4.88 -10.86
CA PRO A 45 0.94 -3.72 -10.44
C PRO A 45 -0.50 -4.12 -10.10
N TYR A 46 -1.06 -3.44 -9.10
CA TYR A 46 -2.47 -3.49 -8.75
C TYR A 46 -3.02 -2.08 -8.61
N ARG A 47 -4.14 -1.81 -9.23
CA ARG A 47 -4.87 -0.56 -9.06
C ARG A 47 -6.02 -0.78 -8.08
N LEU A 48 -6.09 0.06 -7.06
CA LEU A 48 -7.21 0.07 -6.13
C LEU A 48 -8.31 1.00 -6.66
N ASN A 49 -9.55 0.61 -6.42
CA ASN A 49 -10.72 1.38 -6.82
C ASN A 49 -10.95 2.51 -5.81
N THR A 50 -10.64 3.73 -6.20
CA THR A 50 -10.77 4.92 -5.34
C THR A 50 -12.22 5.21 -4.93
N LYS A 51 -13.21 4.78 -5.72
CA LYS A 51 -14.64 4.93 -5.39
C LYS A 51 -15.05 4.11 -4.16
N THR A 52 -14.27 3.11 -3.79
CA THR A 52 -14.54 2.25 -2.62
C THR A 52 -13.56 2.49 -1.48
N ALA A 53 -12.70 3.48 -1.63
CA ALA A 53 -11.77 3.89 -0.59
C ALA A 53 -12.52 4.60 0.55
N LYS A 54 -12.00 4.44 1.75
CA LYS A 54 -12.24 5.37 2.85
C LYS A 54 -11.10 6.38 2.84
N VAL A 55 -11.44 7.65 2.89
CA VAL A 55 -10.46 8.75 2.80
C VAL A 55 -10.31 9.37 4.18
N PHE A 56 -9.10 9.66 4.56
CA PHE A 56 -8.77 10.38 5.78
C PHE A 56 -7.63 11.36 5.51
N ASP A 57 -7.51 12.35 6.40
CA ASP A 57 -6.55 13.43 6.27
C ASP A 57 -6.80 14.32 5.03
N GLU A 58 -6.47 15.60 5.14
CA GLU A 58 -6.64 16.59 4.08
C GLU A 58 -5.87 16.27 2.81
N ASP A 59 -4.81 15.47 2.91
CA ASP A 59 -4.00 14.98 1.78
C ASP A 59 -4.63 13.82 1.00
N HIS A 60 -5.90 13.52 1.24
CA HIS A 60 -6.63 12.45 0.56
C HIS A 60 -5.99 11.06 0.67
N LYS A 61 -5.43 10.75 1.83
CA LYS A 61 -4.94 9.40 2.12
C LYS A 61 -6.09 8.41 2.10
N MET A 62 -5.85 7.28 1.50
CA MET A 62 -6.90 6.30 1.20
C MET A 62 -6.60 4.97 1.86
N VAL A 63 -7.65 4.34 2.40
CA VAL A 63 -7.58 2.99 2.93
C VAL A 63 -8.72 2.11 2.40
N TRP A 64 -8.46 0.81 2.34
CA TRP A 64 -9.42 -0.22 1.95
C TRP A 64 -9.38 -1.35 2.96
N PRO A 65 -10.54 -1.76 3.52
CA PRO A 65 -10.63 -2.91 4.41
C PRO A 65 -10.17 -4.21 3.73
N ALA A 66 -9.37 -4.98 4.44
CA ALA A 66 -8.80 -6.24 3.98
C ALA A 66 -8.52 -7.16 5.18
N ARG A 67 -7.94 -8.34 4.93
CA ARG A 67 -7.50 -9.29 5.96
C ARG A 67 -6.11 -9.83 5.63
N ALA A 68 -5.27 -9.97 6.64
CA ALA A 68 -3.98 -10.65 6.58
C ALA A 68 -4.03 -11.83 7.56
N GLY A 69 -4.19 -13.06 7.02
CA GLY A 69 -4.61 -14.19 7.84
C GLY A 69 -5.97 -13.91 8.49
N ASP A 70 -6.06 -14.08 9.80
CA ASP A 70 -7.27 -13.78 10.58
C ASP A 70 -7.34 -12.35 11.10
N SER A 71 -6.28 -11.56 10.91
CA SER A 71 -6.21 -10.19 11.37
C SER A 71 -6.93 -9.23 10.40
N PRO A 72 -7.82 -8.35 10.89
CA PRO A 72 -8.32 -7.24 10.10
C PRO A 72 -7.17 -6.27 9.82
N VAL A 73 -7.13 -5.75 8.59
CA VAL A 73 -6.14 -4.74 8.18
C VAL A 73 -6.79 -3.71 7.28
N LEU A 74 -6.20 -2.53 7.21
CA LEU A 74 -6.49 -1.56 6.17
C LEU A 74 -5.30 -1.51 5.21
N VAL A 75 -5.57 -1.70 3.93
CA VAL A 75 -4.59 -1.41 2.89
C VAL A 75 -4.51 0.09 2.75
N TYR A 76 -3.36 0.67 3.02
CA TYR A 76 -3.11 2.10 2.98
C TYR A 76 -2.35 2.49 1.72
N ARG A 77 -2.75 3.59 1.12
CA ARG A 77 -2.02 4.25 0.02
C ARG A 77 -2.10 5.76 0.14
N TRP A 78 -1.02 6.40 -0.29
CA TRP A 78 -0.91 7.86 -0.42
C TRP A 78 -0.89 8.26 -1.90
N PRO A 79 -1.12 9.54 -2.24
CA PRO A 79 -0.93 10.05 -3.59
C PRO A 79 0.50 9.74 -4.10
N GLY A 80 0.60 9.22 -5.31
CA GLY A 80 1.90 8.81 -5.89
C GLY A 80 2.45 7.46 -5.41
N CYS A 81 1.73 6.70 -4.58
CA CYS A 81 2.13 5.36 -4.19
C CYS A 81 2.22 4.42 -5.41
N PRO A 82 3.36 3.76 -5.66
CA PRO A 82 3.49 2.85 -6.80
C PRO A 82 2.51 1.70 -6.75
N LEU A 83 2.06 1.26 -7.93
CA LEU A 83 0.99 0.26 -8.07
C LEU A 83 1.32 -1.12 -7.46
N HIS A 84 2.57 -1.41 -7.17
CA HIS A 84 3.02 -2.68 -6.60
C HIS A 84 3.39 -2.59 -5.11
N VAL A 85 3.19 -1.43 -4.47
CA VAL A 85 3.47 -1.23 -3.05
C VAL A 85 2.18 -1.13 -2.28
N PHE A 86 2.13 -1.83 -1.16
CA PHE A 86 1.03 -1.79 -0.22
C PHE A 86 1.57 -1.56 1.18
N GLU A 87 0.94 -0.70 1.94
CA GLU A 87 1.15 -0.59 3.37
C GLU A 87 -0.08 -1.12 4.10
N LEU A 88 0.13 -1.91 5.12
CA LEU A 88 -0.94 -2.48 5.93
C LEU A 88 -0.95 -1.83 7.30
N ILE A 89 -2.07 -1.21 7.64
CA ILE A 89 -2.38 -0.74 8.98
C ILE A 89 -3.12 -1.87 9.70
N SER A 90 -2.76 -2.16 10.93
CA SER A 90 -3.33 -3.25 11.71
C SER A 90 -3.45 -2.88 13.19
N PRO A 91 -4.38 -3.48 13.95
CA PRO A 91 -4.45 -3.33 15.40
C PRO A 91 -3.38 -4.16 16.15
N VAL A 92 -2.63 -5.00 15.43
CA VAL A 92 -1.53 -5.80 15.99
C VAL A 92 -0.27 -5.63 15.15
N ARG A 93 0.90 -5.86 15.75
CA ARG A 93 2.17 -5.92 15.01
C ARG A 93 2.19 -7.19 14.16
N LEU A 94 1.83 -7.07 12.87
CA LEU A 94 1.71 -8.23 11.97
C LEU A 94 3.01 -9.04 11.85
N ARG A 95 4.17 -8.39 11.96
CA ARG A 95 5.46 -9.12 11.95
C ARG A 95 5.54 -10.10 13.10
N ASP A 96 5.19 -9.66 14.30
CA ASP A 96 5.25 -10.47 15.51
C ASP A 96 4.13 -11.51 15.51
N ALA A 97 2.90 -11.09 15.18
CA ALA A 97 1.73 -11.95 15.21
C ALA A 97 1.79 -13.10 14.18
N LEU A 98 2.46 -12.89 13.04
CA LEU A 98 2.58 -13.86 11.95
C LEU A 98 3.99 -14.41 11.76
N GLY A 99 4.96 -14.05 12.64
CA GLY A 99 6.35 -14.51 12.55
C GLY A 99 7.06 -14.08 11.26
N LEU A 100 6.83 -12.85 10.77
CA LEU A 100 7.30 -12.40 9.46
C LEU A 100 8.63 -11.65 9.55
N ALA A 101 9.58 -12.05 8.72
CA ALA A 101 10.82 -11.33 8.43
C ALA A 101 10.77 -10.63 7.07
N ASP A 102 11.77 -9.76 6.80
CA ASP A 102 11.94 -9.17 5.47
C ASP A 102 12.25 -10.27 4.45
N GLY A 103 11.56 -10.22 3.32
CA GLY A 103 11.64 -11.25 2.29
C GLY A 103 10.53 -12.29 2.34
N ASP A 104 9.85 -12.45 3.47
CA ASP A 104 8.75 -13.41 3.60
C ASP A 104 7.54 -13.01 2.75
N ARG A 105 6.76 -14.00 2.36
CA ARG A 105 5.54 -13.79 1.60
C ARG A 105 4.32 -13.71 2.52
N LEU A 106 3.54 -12.65 2.34
CA LEU A 106 2.26 -12.50 2.99
C LEU A 106 1.14 -12.45 1.95
N GLN A 107 0.06 -13.15 2.23
CA GLN A 107 -1.18 -13.06 1.46
C GLN A 107 -2.16 -12.13 2.17
N VAL A 108 -2.69 -11.17 1.42
CA VAL A 108 -3.73 -10.25 1.88
C VAL A 108 -5.00 -10.53 1.10
N HIS A 109 -6.07 -10.79 1.80
CA HIS A 109 -7.40 -10.97 1.20
C HIS A 109 -8.09 -9.61 1.08
N LEU A 110 -8.19 -9.12 -0.15
CA LEU A 110 -8.88 -7.88 -0.49
C LEU A 110 -10.18 -8.20 -1.24
N PRO A 111 -11.34 -7.66 -0.83
CA PRO A 111 -12.58 -7.80 -1.59
C PRO A 111 -12.40 -7.35 -3.06
N ALA A 112 -12.97 -8.12 -4.00
CA ALA A 112 -12.77 -7.86 -5.43
C ALA A 112 -13.25 -6.47 -5.88
N GLY A 113 -14.29 -5.93 -5.24
CA GLY A 113 -14.80 -4.58 -5.52
C GLY A 113 -13.80 -3.45 -5.23
N HIS A 114 -12.78 -3.73 -4.42
CA HIS A 114 -11.71 -2.76 -4.14
C HIS A 114 -10.61 -2.72 -5.21
N LEU A 115 -10.70 -3.57 -6.24
CA LEU A 115 -9.74 -3.57 -7.34
C LEU A 115 -10.32 -2.88 -8.57
N ALA A 116 -9.46 -2.16 -9.27
CA ALA A 116 -9.73 -1.59 -10.58
C ALA A 116 -8.79 -2.21 -11.63
N ARG A 117 -9.20 -2.11 -12.88
CA ARG A 117 -8.38 -2.59 -13.99
C ARG A 117 -7.11 -1.74 -14.14
N VAL A 118 -5.97 -2.38 -14.24
CA VAL A 118 -4.72 -1.72 -14.61
C VAL A 118 -4.72 -1.56 -16.13
N SER A 119 -4.55 -0.32 -16.64
CA SER A 119 -4.49 -0.07 -18.08
C SER A 119 -3.20 -0.66 -18.68
N ALA A 120 -3.21 -0.93 -19.99
CA ALA A 120 -2.02 -1.43 -20.69
C ALA A 120 -0.84 -0.45 -20.58
N SER A 121 -1.09 0.86 -20.66
CA SER A 121 -0.08 1.89 -20.49
C SER A 121 0.53 1.86 -19.09
N ALA A 122 -0.30 1.72 -18.03
CA ALA A 122 0.20 1.61 -16.66
C ALA A 122 1.04 0.34 -16.45
N TRP A 123 0.71 -0.77 -17.12
CA TRP A 123 1.52 -1.98 -17.12
C TRP A 123 2.89 -1.75 -17.76
N VAL A 124 2.93 -1.13 -18.94
CA VAL A 124 4.18 -0.82 -19.65
C VAL A 124 5.07 0.08 -18.79
N VAL A 125 4.51 1.15 -18.27
CA VAL A 125 5.24 2.08 -17.39
C VAL A 125 5.78 1.36 -16.15
N TRP A 126 4.94 0.55 -15.50
CA TRP A 126 5.37 -0.23 -14.35
C TRP A 126 6.50 -1.19 -14.71
N ALA A 127 6.40 -1.91 -15.83
CA ALA A 127 7.42 -2.86 -16.27
C ALA A 127 8.78 -2.15 -16.55
N LEU A 128 8.75 -1.01 -17.20
CA LEU A 128 9.96 -0.24 -17.52
C LEU A 128 10.63 0.34 -16.27
N LEU A 129 9.84 0.86 -15.33
CA LEU A 129 10.36 1.53 -14.13
C LEU A 129 10.70 0.56 -13.00
N TRP A 130 9.91 -0.50 -12.85
CA TRP A 130 9.91 -1.36 -11.66
C TRP A 130 10.13 -2.84 -11.93
N GLY A 131 9.85 -3.34 -13.13
CA GLY A 131 9.87 -4.77 -13.42
C GLY A 131 11.18 -5.46 -13.05
N LEU A 132 12.31 -4.75 -13.14
CA LEU A 132 13.63 -5.23 -12.77
C LEU A 132 14.11 -4.80 -11.36
N ARG A 133 13.32 -4.00 -10.63
CA ARG A 133 13.74 -3.33 -9.39
C ARG A 133 12.81 -3.51 -8.21
N THR A 134 11.81 -4.36 -8.29
CA THR A 134 10.74 -4.48 -7.27
C THR A 134 11.25 -4.69 -5.85
N GLY A 135 12.31 -5.47 -5.64
CA GLY A 135 12.90 -5.70 -4.31
C GLY A 135 13.76 -4.56 -3.74
N ARG A 136 14.04 -3.52 -4.53
CA ARG A 136 14.89 -2.37 -4.11
C ARG A 136 14.09 -1.08 -3.91
N TYR A 137 12.79 -1.17 -4.01
CA TYR A 137 11.91 -0.02 -4.06
C TYR A 137 12.14 1.01 -2.95
N TYR A 138 12.17 0.58 -1.69
CA TYR A 138 12.29 1.50 -0.56
C TYR A 138 13.65 2.19 -0.43
N ARG A 139 14.69 1.65 -1.06
CA ARG A 139 16.04 2.24 -1.00
C ARG A 139 16.27 3.32 -2.07
N SER A 140 15.48 3.35 -3.14
CA SER A 140 15.69 4.23 -4.29
C SER A 140 14.62 5.29 -4.52
N LEU A 141 13.75 5.53 -3.55
CA LEU A 141 12.57 6.39 -3.68
C LEU A 141 12.86 7.88 -3.90
N GLY A 142 14.06 8.36 -3.59
CA GLY A 142 14.36 9.79 -3.69
C GLY A 142 14.26 10.38 -5.11
N SER A 143 14.43 9.54 -6.14
CA SER A 143 14.42 10.00 -7.53
C SER A 143 13.15 9.64 -8.32
N TYR A 144 12.27 8.84 -7.75
CA TYR A 144 11.11 8.31 -8.49
C TYR A 144 9.99 9.32 -8.75
N PRO A 145 9.56 10.14 -7.79
CA PRO A 145 8.56 11.18 -8.07
C PRO A 145 9.04 12.13 -9.17
N ALA A 146 10.29 12.58 -9.10
CA ALA A 146 10.87 13.47 -10.07
C ALA A 146 10.99 12.83 -11.47
N LEU A 147 11.36 11.54 -11.55
CA LEU A 147 11.41 10.82 -12.81
C LEU A 147 10.02 10.62 -13.42
N ALA A 148 9.04 10.31 -12.60
CA ALA A 148 7.66 10.11 -13.02
C ALA A 148 7.02 11.41 -13.48
N GLU A 149 7.24 12.51 -12.78
CA GLU A 149 6.82 13.86 -13.20
C GLU A 149 7.49 14.29 -14.48
N GLY A 150 8.80 14.06 -14.62
CA GLY A 150 9.56 14.35 -15.83
C GLY A 150 9.09 13.58 -17.06
N LEU A 151 8.48 12.40 -16.85
CA LEU A 151 7.88 11.58 -17.92
C LEU A 151 6.38 11.89 -18.13
N GLY A 152 5.82 12.89 -17.45
CA GLY A 152 4.41 13.22 -17.53
C GLY A 152 3.47 12.15 -16.95
N LEU A 153 4.01 11.24 -16.15
CA LEU A 153 3.29 10.13 -15.56
C LEU A 153 2.67 10.58 -14.24
N ARG A 154 1.42 11.01 -14.28
CA ARG A 154 0.63 11.20 -13.05
C ARG A 154 0.39 9.84 -12.42
N LEU A 155 1.16 9.53 -11.40
CA LEU A 155 1.04 8.31 -10.64
C LEU A 155 -0.13 8.43 -9.67
N GLY A 156 -1.26 7.91 -10.10
CA GLY A 156 -2.31 7.49 -9.18
C GLY A 156 -3.00 8.53 -8.33
N ALA A 157 -2.78 9.81 -8.58
CA ALA A 157 -3.65 10.85 -8.05
C ALA A 157 -4.77 11.11 -9.07
N SER A 158 -5.97 10.80 -8.67
CA SER A 158 -7.24 11.22 -9.27
C SER A 158 -7.46 10.92 -10.77
N GLN A 159 -8.26 9.95 -11.06
CA GLN A 159 -9.57 10.16 -11.71
C GLN A 159 -10.51 9.08 -11.27
#